data_2a562e058983739f55f63d17e7a18e69
#
_entry.id   2a562e058983739f55f63d17e7a18e69
#
_cell.length_a   1.000
_cell.length_b   1.000
_cell.length_c   1.000
_cell.angle_alpha   90.00
_cell.angle_beta   90.00
_cell.angle_gamma   90.00
#
_symmetry.space_group_name_H-M   'P 1'
#
loop_
_entity.id
_entity.type
_entity.pdbx_description
1 polymer ?
#
loop_
_entity_poly.entity_id
_entity_poly.type
_entity_poly.pdbx_seq_one_letter_code
_entity_poly.pdbx_strand_id
1 'polypeptide(L)'
;MAKIEDLKQLFQLQNETLATEFKSWLDLAVPAGRAPLAKAAIALANHGGGTIVIGMREGINAPIGSYPRPAQIGRYTADAINAAINKYADPHIHCDLVHLTHPASGNEHAIVIVPGGQIVPVMATKGTDGEILAQKVYIRKPGPKSEEPFTAEEWRTLLDRCVRANKDSLLEAIRGIVQGRSLDSLAREQIDELLKFTDDSRDSWKMRLVPLPKDDPARFPLGHYEQSSQILGVEPASGLRSLLENLRKASEVRLTGWGPFVLLERKPIGPVPVGEVIETWVGTPSEKARDGRHCDFWRARPDGFLYEVRSYDEDFTEKAEPGTSIDLTMPVWRIGETLLYVARLARLFGEDPEISVRIQYDGLKGRRMSALFDSRYLSYERECFVDTVKMQGQARASIIEDNLAEVLVSLLRPLYDAFDFAPLSPTMVSKEIAKFRNNRY
;
A
#
# COMPACT_ATOMS: atom_id res chain seq x y z
N MET A 1 -13.71 -8.93 -9.92
CA MET A 1 -14.88 -8.02 -9.77
C MET A 1 -16.15 -8.67 -10.28
N ALA A 2 -17.24 -8.65 -9.49
CA ALA A 2 -18.56 -9.03 -9.99
C ALA A 2 -18.96 -8.04 -11.10
N LYS A 3 -19.41 -8.55 -12.26
CA LYS A 3 -19.86 -7.67 -13.34
C LYS A 3 -21.08 -6.87 -12.87
N ILE A 4 -21.19 -5.60 -13.25
CA ILE A 4 -22.32 -4.72 -12.86
C ILE A 4 -23.67 -5.35 -13.22
N GLU A 5 -23.72 -6.13 -14.28
CA GLU A 5 -24.93 -6.87 -14.70
C GLU A 5 -25.34 -7.96 -13.70
N ASP A 6 -24.37 -8.65 -13.10
CA ASP A 6 -24.63 -9.66 -12.07
C ASP A 6 -25.18 -8.99 -10.79
N LEU A 7 -24.66 -7.82 -10.43
CA LEU A 7 -25.14 -7.05 -9.27
C LEU A 7 -26.56 -6.50 -9.45
N LYS A 8 -27.01 -6.21 -10.68
CA LYS A 8 -28.40 -5.82 -10.96
C LYS A 8 -29.39 -6.94 -10.72
N GLN A 9 -28.97 -8.20 -10.82
CA GLN A 9 -29.83 -9.35 -10.54
C GLN A 9 -30.19 -9.45 -9.05
N LEU A 10 -29.39 -8.84 -8.15
CA LEU A 10 -29.69 -8.80 -6.71
C LEU A 10 -31.05 -8.14 -6.43
N PHE A 11 -31.47 -7.18 -7.25
CA PHE A 11 -32.78 -6.53 -7.11
C PHE A 11 -33.98 -7.41 -7.50
N GLN A 12 -33.74 -8.58 -8.11
CA GLN A 12 -34.78 -9.56 -8.46
C GLN A 12 -34.94 -10.63 -7.40
N LEU A 13 -34.05 -10.69 -6.40
CA LEU A 13 -34.14 -11.65 -5.33
C LEU A 13 -35.32 -11.32 -4.43
N GLN A 14 -36.13 -12.31 -4.15
CA GLN A 14 -37.30 -12.21 -3.25
C GLN A 14 -36.95 -12.48 -1.79
N ASN A 15 -35.85 -13.18 -1.54
CA ASN A 15 -35.36 -13.55 -0.21
C ASN A 15 -33.86 -13.42 -0.14
N GLU A 16 -33.33 -13.33 1.08
CA GLU A 16 -31.91 -13.45 1.34
C GLU A 16 -31.37 -14.81 0.94
N THR A 17 -30.09 -14.87 0.65
CA THR A 17 -29.34 -16.10 0.37
C THR A 17 -28.18 -16.25 1.33
N LEU A 18 -27.46 -17.36 1.29
CA LEU A 18 -26.24 -17.53 2.09
C LEU A 18 -25.14 -16.53 1.68
N ALA A 19 -25.16 -16.04 0.44
CA ALA A 19 -24.21 -15.09 -0.11
C ALA A 19 -24.77 -13.66 -0.25
N THR A 20 -26.04 -13.41 0.09
CA THR A 20 -26.67 -12.10 -0.05
C THR A 20 -27.46 -11.74 1.20
N GLU A 21 -27.18 -10.57 1.74
CA GLU A 21 -27.86 -10.00 2.91
C GLU A 21 -28.55 -8.70 2.52
N PHE A 22 -29.77 -8.47 2.99
CA PHE A 22 -30.47 -7.20 2.83
C PHE A 22 -30.54 -6.46 4.15
N LYS A 23 -30.24 -5.17 4.13
CA LYS A 23 -30.30 -4.32 5.33
C LYS A 23 -31.14 -3.07 5.05
N SER A 24 -31.90 -2.66 6.04
CA SER A 24 -32.46 -1.31 6.06
C SER A 24 -31.36 -0.26 5.97
N TRP A 25 -31.73 0.99 5.74
CA TRP A 25 -30.77 2.08 5.83
C TRP A 25 -30.14 2.14 7.22
N LEU A 26 -28.81 2.25 7.29
CA LEU A 26 -28.01 2.20 8.50
C LEU A 26 -27.31 3.53 8.73
N ASP A 27 -27.48 4.11 9.92
CA ASP A 27 -26.69 5.28 10.32
C ASP A 27 -25.30 4.82 10.85
N LEU A 28 -24.27 4.98 10.05
CA LEU A 28 -22.90 4.59 10.41
C LEU A 28 -22.22 5.53 11.43
N ALA A 29 -22.85 6.65 11.79
CA ALA A 29 -22.33 7.51 12.86
C ALA A 29 -22.51 6.86 14.24
N VAL A 30 -23.52 6.00 14.41
CA VAL A 30 -23.87 5.37 15.68
C VAL A 30 -23.54 3.86 15.72
N PRO A 31 -23.26 3.28 16.91
CA PRO A 31 -22.95 1.85 17.05
C PRO A 31 -24.08 0.94 16.53
N ALA A 32 -25.34 1.31 16.75
CA ALA A 32 -26.52 0.55 16.33
C ALA A 32 -26.63 0.37 14.81
N GLY A 33 -26.06 1.28 14.00
CA GLY A 33 -25.97 1.14 12.55
C GLY A 33 -24.74 0.37 12.09
N ARG A 34 -23.60 0.53 12.81
CA ARG A 34 -22.34 -0.17 12.46
C ARG A 34 -22.34 -1.65 12.80
N ALA A 35 -22.87 -2.00 13.97
CA ALA A 35 -22.82 -3.37 14.46
C ALA A 35 -23.53 -4.39 13.55
N PRO A 36 -24.77 -4.16 13.05
CA PRO A 36 -25.42 -5.06 12.10
C PRO A 36 -24.66 -5.21 10.77
N LEU A 37 -24.06 -4.12 10.28
CA LEU A 37 -23.23 -4.14 9.06
C LEU A 37 -21.98 -5.00 9.27
N ALA A 38 -21.26 -4.77 10.36
CA ALA A 38 -20.05 -5.52 10.69
C ALA A 38 -20.33 -7.00 10.91
N LYS A 39 -21.41 -7.35 11.64
CA LYS A 39 -21.82 -8.75 11.86
C LYS A 39 -22.11 -9.47 10.53
N ALA A 40 -22.84 -8.81 9.63
CA ALA A 40 -23.15 -9.38 8.31
C ALA A 40 -21.87 -9.55 7.47
N ALA A 41 -20.98 -8.55 7.45
CA ALA A 41 -19.72 -8.62 6.73
C ALA A 41 -18.81 -9.74 7.27
N ILE A 42 -18.65 -9.87 8.59
CA ILE A 42 -17.89 -10.96 9.21
C ILE A 42 -18.47 -12.32 8.82
N ALA A 43 -19.78 -12.48 8.90
CA ALA A 43 -20.43 -13.75 8.57
C ALA A 43 -20.30 -14.12 7.10
N LEU A 44 -20.40 -13.14 6.19
CA LEU A 44 -20.19 -13.34 4.75
C LEU A 44 -18.72 -13.65 4.43
N ALA A 45 -17.77 -12.93 5.01
CA ALA A 45 -16.34 -13.20 4.82
C ALA A 45 -15.97 -14.63 5.24
N ASN A 46 -16.49 -15.09 6.39
CA ASN A 46 -16.33 -16.46 6.89
C ASN A 46 -17.11 -17.51 6.05
N HIS A 47 -18.11 -17.08 5.31
CA HIS A 47 -18.86 -17.96 4.40
C HIS A 47 -18.19 -18.15 3.04
N GLY A 48 -17.24 -17.30 2.68
CA GLY A 48 -16.56 -17.33 1.38
C GLY A 48 -16.84 -16.10 0.51
N GLY A 49 -17.32 -15.04 1.13
CA GLY A 49 -17.69 -13.77 0.50
C GLY A 49 -19.18 -13.66 0.20
N GLY A 50 -19.57 -12.49 -0.30
CA GLY A 50 -20.96 -12.21 -0.67
C GLY A 50 -21.25 -10.73 -0.80
N THR A 51 -22.53 -10.36 -0.76
CA THR A 51 -22.99 -8.99 -0.93
C THR A 51 -23.97 -8.57 0.16
N ILE A 52 -23.88 -7.29 0.58
CA ILE A 52 -24.86 -6.66 1.47
C ILE A 52 -25.51 -5.53 0.69
N VAL A 53 -26.84 -5.59 0.50
CA VAL A 53 -27.61 -4.54 -0.16
C VAL A 53 -28.28 -3.68 0.90
N ILE A 54 -27.94 -2.40 0.95
CA ILE A 54 -28.46 -1.46 1.95
C ILE A 54 -29.62 -0.64 1.34
N GLY A 55 -30.68 -0.47 2.11
CA GLY A 55 -31.91 0.21 1.72
C GLY A 55 -33.01 -0.72 1.24
N MET A 56 -32.77 -2.04 1.31
CA MET A 56 -33.77 -3.08 1.05
C MET A 56 -34.02 -3.89 2.32
N ARG A 57 -35.23 -4.32 2.54
CA ARG A 57 -35.62 -5.16 3.69
C ARG A 57 -36.88 -5.96 3.39
N GLU A 58 -37.08 -7.02 4.12
CA GLU A 58 -38.37 -7.73 4.14
C GLU A 58 -39.50 -6.84 4.65
N GLY A 59 -40.63 -6.85 3.97
CA GLY A 59 -41.87 -6.27 4.47
C GLY A 59 -42.51 -7.19 5.49
N ILE A 60 -43.42 -6.68 6.33
CA ILE A 60 -44.24 -7.54 7.21
C ILE A 60 -45.18 -8.34 6.32
N ASN A 61 -44.93 -9.66 6.18
CA ASN A 61 -45.62 -10.59 5.29
C ASN A 61 -45.56 -10.19 3.79
N ALA A 62 -44.49 -9.53 3.35
CA ALA A 62 -44.29 -9.10 1.97
C ALA A 62 -42.84 -9.37 1.52
N PRO A 63 -42.62 -9.58 0.22
CA PRO A 63 -41.26 -9.75 -0.31
C PRO A 63 -40.37 -8.54 -0.03
N ILE A 64 -39.06 -8.71 -0.20
CA ILE A 64 -38.06 -7.67 -0.03
C ILE A 64 -38.42 -6.46 -0.88
N GLY A 65 -38.54 -5.31 -0.25
CA GLY A 65 -38.88 -4.03 -0.87
C GLY A 65 -37.72 -3.01 -0.88
N SER A 66 -37.72 -2.16 -1.91
CA SER A 66 -36.79 -1.04 -2.05
C SER A 66 -37.35 0.20 -1.37
N TYR A 67 -36.58 0.83 -0.51
CA TYR A 67 -36.97 2.04 0.24
C TYR A 67 -36.05 3.20 -0.12
N PRO A 68 -36.58 4.45 -0.23
CA PRO A 68 -35.76 5.62 -0.48
C PRO A 68 -34.81 5.90 0.70
N ARG A 69 -33.66 6.47 0.41
CA ARG A 69 -32.70 6.86 1.44
C ARG A 69 -33.26 7.99 2.30
N PRO A 70 -33.30 7.81 3.64
CA PRO A 70 -33.71 8.88 4.56
C PRO A 70 -32.79 10.11 4.43
N ALA A 71 -33.36 11.31 4.52
CA ALA A 71 -32.62 12.57 4.33
C ALA A 71 -31.47 12.76 5.32
N GLN A 72 -31.58 12.19 6.53
CA GLN A 72 -30.56 12.25 7.58
C GLN A 72 -29.38 11.28 7.33
N ILE A 73 -29.50 10.34 6.42
CA ILE A 73 -28.44 9.40 6.09
C ILE A 73 -27.75 9.86 4.80
N GLY A 74 -26.48 10.25 4.93
CA GLY A 74 -25.63 10.63 3.80
C GLY A 74 -25.41 9.45 2.82
N ARG A 75 -24.91 9.76 1.63
CA ARG A 75 -24.44 8.72 0.70
C ARG A 75 -23.22 8.04 1.30
N TYR A 76 -23.22 6.70 1.34
CA TYR A 76 -22.10 5.97 1.87
C TYR A 76 -20.87 6.12 0.98
N THR A 77 -19.69 6.16 1.59
CA THR A 77 -18.39 6.07 0.93
C THR A 77 -17.76 4.73 1.28
N ALA A 78 -16.84 4.25 0.44
CA ALA A 78 -16.10 3.01 0.71
C ALA A 78 -15.35 3.10 2.05
N ASP A 79 -14.74 4.25 2.35
CA ASP A 79 -14.04 4.50 3.61
C ASP A 79 -14.96 4.39 4.82
N ALA A 80 -16.17 4.98 4.76
CA ALA A 80 -17.12 4.92 5.85
C ALA A 80 -17.62 3.48 6.10
N ILE A 81 -17.85 2.70 5.05
CA ILE A 81 -18.23 1.29 5.14
C ILE A 81 -17.10 0.47 5.75
N ASN A 82 -15.87 0.58 5.22
CA ASN A 82 -14.72 -0.17 5.71
C ASN A 82 -14.34 0.24 7.14
N ALA A 83 -14.38 1.51 7.50
CA ALA A 83 -14.17 1.97 8.86
C ALA A 83 -15.23 1.44 9.84
N ALA A 84 -16.51 1.34 9.41
CA ALA A 84 -17.58 0.78 10.23
C ALA A 84 -17.38 -0.71 10.48
N ILE A 85 -17.01 -1.49 9.45
CA ILE A 85 -16.77 -2.93 9.53
C ILE A 85 -15.51 -3.22 10.37
N ASN A 86 -14.39 -2.58 10.03
CA ASN A 86 -13.09 -2.86 10.63
C ASN A 86 -12.94 -2.33 12.08
N LYS A 87 -13.89 -1.55 12.53
CA LYS A 87 -14.01 -1.25 13.97
C LYS A 87 -14.33 -2.48 14.81
N TYR A 88 -14.88 -3.53 14.19
CA TYR A 88 -15.31 -4.76 14.85
C TYR A 88 -14.58 -6.00 14.35
N ALA A 89 -14.10 -6.05 13.11
CA ALA A 89 -13.54 -7.23 12.47
C ALA A 89 -12.03 -7.36 12.71
N ASP A 90 -11.59 -8.60 12.99
CA ASP A 90 -10.18 -9.00 13.02
C ASP A 90 -10.04 -10.43 12.43
N PRO A 91 -9.21 -10.65 11.41
CA PRO A 91 -8.50 -9.63 10.62
C PRO A 91 -9.44 -8.65 9.90
N HIS A 92 -8.90 -7.51 9.51
CA HIS A 92 -9.65 -6.50 8.78
C HIS A 92 -10.18 -7.06 7.44
N ILE A 93 -11.39 -6.66 7.07
CA ILE A 93 -12.04 -7.01 5.81
C ILE A 93 -12.07 -5.76 4.94
N HIS A 94 -11.54 -5.85 3.73
CA HIS A 94 -11.64 -4.76 2.75
C HIS A 94 -12.81 -5.05 1.80
N CYS A 95 -13.87 -4.27 1.91
CA CYS A 95 -15.08 -4.40 1.11
C CYS A 95 -15.13 -3.35 0.00
N ASP A 96 -15.54 -3.75 -1.19
CA ASP A 96 -15.86 -2.82 -2.26
C ASP A 96 -17.28 -2.25 -2.10
N LEU A 97 -17.51 -1.04 -2.61
CA LEU A 97 -18.81 -0.38 -2.57
C LEU A 97 -19.24 0.05 -3.97
N VAL A 98 -20.43 -0.38 -4.38
CA VAL A 98 -21.05 0.02 -5.64
C VAL A 98 -22.44 0.61 -5.35
N HIS A 99 -22.78 1.71 -6.03
CA HIS A 99 -24.13 2.28 -5.96
C HIS A 99 -24.90 1.94 -7.25
N LEU A 100 -26.07 1.31 -7.10
CA LEU A 100 -26.92 0.96 -8.23
C LEU A 100 -28.35 1.46 -8.00
N THR A 101 -28.99 1.87 -9.07
CA THR A 101 -30.40 2.29 -9.06
C THR A 101 -31.29 1.08 -9.26
N HIS A 102 -32.27 0.89 -8.38
CA HIS A 102 -33.27 -0.15 -8.47
C HIS A 102 -34.20 0.11 -9.68
N PRO A 103 -34.35 -0.84 -10.61
CA PRO A 103 -34.99 -0.59 -11.90
C PRO A 103 -36.48 -0.20 -11.80
N ALA A 104 -37.21 -0.74 -10.81
CA ALA A 104 -38.63 -0.49 -10.68
C ALA A 104 -38.95 0.73 -9.79
N SER A 105 -38.17 1.02 -8.74
CA SER A 105 -38.47 2.12 -7.81
C SER A 105 -37.70 3.41 -8.09
N GLY A 106 -36.61 3.33 -8.87
CA GLY A 106 -35.70 4.46 -9.09
C GLY A 106 -34.82 4.84 -7.90
N ASN A 107 -34.91 4.12 -6.78
CA ASN A 107 -34.09 4.38 -5.60
C ASN A 107 -32.64 3.92 -5.81
N GLU A 108 -31.68 4.74 -5.38
CA GLU A 108 -30.26 4.36 -5.35
C GLU A 108 -29.99 3.53 -4.09
N HIS A 109 -29.35 2.37 -4.23
CA HIS A 109 -28.94 1.49 -3.15
C HIS A 109 -27.43 1.32 -3.13
N ALA A 110 -26.88 1.17 -1.93
CA ALA A 110 -25.48 0.83 -1.72
C ALA A 110 -25.32 -0.70 -1.64
N ILE A 111 -24.45 -1.26 -2.46
CA ILE A 111 -24.11 -2.68 -2.50
C ILE A 111 -22.68 -2.80 -2.00
N VAL A 112 -22.51 -3.43 -0.82
CA VAL A 112 -21.21 -3.73 -0.24
C VAL A 112 -20.81 -5.13 -0.68
N ILE A 113 -19.68 -5.25 -1.36
CA ILE A 113 -19.12 -6.52 -1.82
C ILE A 113 -18.11 -6.97 -0.78
N VAL A 114 -18.41 -8.07 -0.11
CA VAL A 114 -17.58 -8.64 0.96
C VAL A 114 -16.69 -9.72 0.34
N PRO A 115 -15.36 -9.63 0.47
CA PRO A 115 -14.43 -10.61 -0.10
C PRO A 115 -14.52 -11.95 0.65
N GLY A 116 -14.29 -13.03 -0.08
CA GLY A 116 -14.02 -14.36 0.46
C GLY A 116 -12.52 -14.66 0.55
N GLY A 117 -12.19 -15.94 0.74
CA GLY A 117 -10.79 -16.38 0.70
C GLY A 117 -10.00 -16.08 1.98
N GLN A 118 -10.68 -15.90 3.11
CA GLN A 118 -10.01 -15.69 4.40
C GLN A 118 -9.21 -16.94 4.79
N ILE A 119 -7.92 -16.75 5.09
CA ILE A 119 -7.02 -17.84 5.51
C ILE A 119 -7.13 -18.19 7.00
N VAL A 120 -7.73 -17.30 7.78
CA VAL A 120 -8.12 -17.50 9.18
C VAL A 120 -9.56 -17.01 9.39
N PRO A 121 -10.30 -17.56 10.38
CA PRO A 121 -11.62 -17.05 10.68
C PRO A 121 -11.58 -15.58 11.10
N VAL A 122 -12.47 -14.76 10.53
CA VAL A 122 -12.67 -13.38 10.97
C VAL A 122 -13.56 -13.39 12.21
N MET A 123 -13.12 -12.69 13.27
CA MET A 123 -13.88 -12.58 14.49
C MET A 123 -14.20 -11.12 14.86
N ALA A 124 -15.23 -10.94 15.68
CA ALA A 124 -15.55 -9.63 16.22
C ALA A 124 -14.69 -9.30 17.45
N THR A 125 -14.00 -8.17 17.42
CA THR A 125 -13.13 -7.69 18.52
C THR A 125 -13.90 -6.90 19.57
N LYS A 126 -15.06 -6.34 19.21
CA LYS A 126 -15.89 -5.49 20.08
C LYS A 126 -17.33 -5.95 20.06
N GLY A 127 -18.03 -5.74 21.17
CA GLY A 127 -19.45 -5.96 21.28
C GLY A 127 -20.26 -4.67 21.18
N THR A 128 -21.53 -4.82 20.79
CA THR A 128 -22.60 -3.83 20.92
C THR A 128 -23.86 -4.57 21.34
N ASP A 129 -24.48 -4.13 22.43
CA ASP A 129 -25.61 -4.83 23.06
C ASP A 129 -26.68 -5.24 22.05
N GLY A 130 -27.04 -6.53 22.09
CA GLY A 130 -28.08 -7.14 21.28
C GLY A 130 -27.70 -7.47 19.83
N GLU A 131 -26.61 -6.97 19.28
CA GLU A 131 -26.29 -7.13 17.85
C GLU A 131 -25.03 -7.97 17.59
N ILE A 132 -23.93 -7.64 18.21
CA ILE A 132 -22.64 -8.30 18.01
C ILE A 132 -21.92 -8.47 19.35
N LEU A 133 -21.31 -9.62 19.58
CA LEU A 133 -20.57 -9.92 20.81
C LEU A 133 -19.06 -9.90 20.53
N ALA A 134 -18.29 -9.36 21.46
CA ALA A 134 -16.83 -9.38 21.36
C ALA A 134 -16.28 -10.80 21.42
N GLN A 135 -15.16 -11.04 20.75
CA GLN A 135 -14.44 -12.32 20.69
C GLN A 135 -15.30 -13.47 20.13
N LYS A 136 -16.26 -13.16 19.25
CA LYS A 136 -17.12 -14.13 18.59
C LYS A 136 -16.89 -14.17 17.10
N VAL A 137 -17.00 -15.37 16.55
CA VAL A 137 -17.00 -15.63 15.12
C VAL A 137 -18.45 -15.76 14.67
N TYR A 138 -18.77 -15.17 13.52
CA TYR A 138 -20.10 -15.29 12.91
C TYR A 138 -19.98 -15.99 11.56
N ILE A 139 -20.93 -16.84 11.24
CA ILE A 139 -21.07 -17.57 9.97
C ILE A 139 -22.47 -17.40 9.40
N ARG A 140 -22.63 -17.66 8.11
CA ARG A 140 -23.94 -17.73 7.47
C ARG A 140 -24.52 -19.14 7.65
N LYS A 141 -25.70 -19.22 8.23
CA LYS A 141 -26.45 -20.47 8.45
C LYS A 141 -27.67 -20.58 7.53
N PRO A 142 -28.15 -21.79 7.24
CA PRO A 142 -29.42 -21.97 6.54
C PRO A 142 -30.57 -21.16 7.19
N GLY A 143 -31.44 -20.58 6.34
CA GLY A 143 -32.44 -19.60 6.77
C GLY A 143 -31.91 -18.16 6.84
N PRO A 144 -31.04 -17.78 5.97
CA PRO A 144 -29.86 -16.89 5.88
C PRO A 144 -29.66 -16.01 7.13
N LYS A 145 -29.19 -16.65 8.20
CA LYS A 145 -28.89 -15.98 9.47
C LYS A 145 -27.39 -15.85 9.71
N SER A 146 -26.98 -14.73 10.30
CA SER A 146 -25.59 -14.50 10.75
C SER A 146 -25.49 -14.84 12.24
N GLU A 147 -25.02 -16.06 12.56
CA GLU A 147 -24.95 -16.61 13.92
C GLU A 147 -23.57 -17.18 14.23
N GLU A 148 -23.29 -17.42 15.52
CA GLU A 148 -22.08 -18.10 15.96
C GLU A 148 -22.12 -19.58 15.51
N PRO A 149 -20.95 -20.16 15.12
CA PRO A 149 -20.86 -21.60 14.92
C PRO A 149 -21.07 -22.31 16.27
N PHE A 150 -22.05 -23.22 16.33
CA PHE A 150 -22.41 -23.93 17.54
C PHE A 150 -21.99 -25.40 17.49
N THR A 151 -22.02 -26.01 16.28
CA THR A 151 -21.72 -27.45 16.13
C THR A 151 -20.26 -27.65 15.67
N ALA A 152 -19.72 -28.84 15.97
CA ALA A 152 -18.39 -29.22 15.47
C ALA A 152 -18.31 -29.21 13.93
N GLU A 153 -19.44 -29.52 13.25
CA GLU A 153 -19.52 -29.50 11.80
C GLU A 153 -19.46 -28.07 11.21
N GLU A 154 -20.11 -27.11 11.85
CA GLU A 154 -20.03 -25.69 11.45
C GLU A 154 -18.63 -25.17 11.62
N TRP A 155 -17.95 -25.48 12.72
CA TRP A 155 -16.55 -25.15 12.93
C TRP A 155 -15.64 -25.82 11.90
N ARG A 156 -15.84 -27.10 11.64
CA ARG A 156 -15.07 -27.82 10.62
C ARG A 156 -15.24 -27.19 9.25
N THR A 157 -16.48 -26.88 8.87
CA THR A 157 -16.77 -26.24 7.57
C THR A 157 -16.07 -24.88 7.43
N LEU A 158 -16.07 -24.06 8.49
CA LEU A 158 -15.36 -22.77 8.53
C LEU A 158 -13.85 -22.97 8.37
N LEU A 159 -13.27 -23.87 9.17
CA LEU A 159 -11.82 -24.14 9.13
C LEU A 159 -11.40 -24.77 7.81
N ASP A 160 -12.20 -25.66 7.24
CA ASP A 160 -11.95 -26.24 5.91
C ASP A 160 -11.95 -25.17 4.81
N ARG A 161 -12.80 -24.14 4.91
CA ARG A 161 -12.76 -23.00 3.97
C ARG A 161 -11.45 -22.22 4.10
N CYS A 162 -11.00 -21.92 5.33
CA CYS A 162 -9.73 -21.25 5.57
C CYS A 162 -8.55 -22.07 5.05
N VAL A 163 -8.55 -23.37 5.30
CA VAL A 163 -7.53 -24.30 4.80
C VAL A 163 -7.56 -24.39 3.27
N ARG A 164 -8.75 -24.39 2.63
CA ARG A 164 -8.84 -24.37 1.16
C ARG A 164 -8.32 -23.08 0.58
N ALA A 165 -8.66 -21.92 1.15
CA ALA A 165 -8.14 -20.64 0.73
C ALA A 165 -6.61 -20.60 0.81
N ASN A 166 -6.03 -21.15 1.88
CA ASN A 166 -4.59 -21.32 2.02
C ASN A 166 -4.02 -22.37 1.04
N LYS A 167 -4.77 -23.47 0.78
CA LYS A 167 -4.38 -24.50 -0.21
C LYS A 167 -4.42 -23.98 -1.65
N ASP A 168 -5.36 -23.13 -2.02
CA ASP A 168 -5.43 -22.58 -3.38
C ASP A 168 -4.23 -21.68 -3.66
N SER A 169 -3.81 -20.87 -2.68
CA SER A 169 -2.53 -20.16 -2.71
C SER A 169 -1.35 -21.12 -2.78
N LEU A 170 -1.37 -22.20 -1.99
CA LEU A 170 -0.35 -23.24 -1.99
C LEU A 170 -0.36 -24.07 -3.29
N LEU A 171 -1.52 -24.32 -3.91
CA LEU A 171 -1.64 -25.05 -5.17
C LEU A 171 -1.23 -24.23 -6.38
N GLU A 172 -1.46 -22.93 -6.39
CA GLU A 172 -0.83 -22.03 -7.37
C GLU A 172 0.69 -22.07 -7.22
N ALA A 173 1.15 -22.08 -5.99
CA ALA A 173 2.53 -22.27 -5.64
C ALA A 173 3.08 -23.62 -6.15
N ILE A 174 2.37 -24.71 -5.90
CA ILE A 174 2.74 -26.08 -6.33
C ILE A 174 2.62 -26.23 -7.85
N ARG A 175 1.65 -25.61 -8.51
CA ARG A 175 1.58 -25.56 -9.98
C ARG A 175 2.81 -24.89 -10.59
N GLY A 176 3.27 -23.82 -9.98
CA GLY A 176 4.54 -23.18 -10.33
C GLY A 176 5.72 -24.17 -10.22
N ILE A 177 5.76 -24.97 -9.13
CA ILE A 177 6.79 -25.99 -8.89
C ILE A 177 6.70 -27.15 -9.89
N VAL A 178 5.49 -27.67 -10.16
CA VAL A 178 5.26 -28.80 -11.11
C VAL A 178 5.56 -28.39 -12.55
N GLN A 179 5.40 -27.10 -12.88
CA GLN A 179 5.83 -26.53 -14.17
C GLN A 179 7.34 -26.24 -14.22
N GLY A 180 8.13 -26.75 -13.27
CA GLY A 180 9.57 -26.53 -13.18
C GLY A 180 9.97 -25.19 -12.57
N ARG A 181 9.00 -24.45 -12.01
CA ARG A 181 9.21 -23.19 -11.32
C ARG A 181 8.96 -23.40 -9.83
N SER A 182 10.01 -23.43 -9.00
CA SER A 182 9.80 -23.36 -7.56
C SER A 182 9.33 -21.94 -7.18
N LEU A 183 8.49 -21.81 -6.16
CA LEU A 183 8.14 -20.48 -5.59
C LEU A 183 9.39 -19.72 -5.18
N ASP A 184 10.32 -20.42 -4.56
CA ASP A 184 11.63 -19.88 -4.25
C ASP A 184 12.42 -19.49 -5.51
N SER A 185 12.23 -20.18 -6.66
CA SER A 185 12.91 -19.81 -7.90
C SER A 185 12.24 -18.62 -8.57
N LEU A 186 10.92 -18.52 -8.59
CA LEU A 186 10.21 -17.33 -9.12
C LEU A 186 10.46 -16.09 -8.26
N ALA A 187 10.38 -16.24 -6.94
CA ALA A 187 10.73 -15.16 -6.02
C ALA A 187 12.22 -14.80 -6.12
N ARG A 188 13.11 -15.79 -6.27
CA ARG A 188 14.53 -15.55 -6.50
C ARG A 188 14.81 -14.94 -7.86
N GLU A 189 14.19 -15.41 -8.95
CA GLU A 189 14.32 -14.80 -10.28
C GLU A 189 13.88 -13.34 -10.27
N GLN A 190 12.75 -13.01 -9.64
CA GLN A 190 12.27 -11.63 -9.51
C GLN A 190 13.22 -10.78 -8.65
N ILE A 191 13.70 -11.32 -7.54
CA ILE A 191 14.71 -10.67 -6.70
C ILE A 191 16.02 -10.51 -7.48
N ASP A 192 16.42 -11.51 -8.25
CA ASP A 192 17.64 -11.49 -9.06
C ASP A 192 17.53 -10.48 -10.22
N GLU A 193 16.36 -10.36 -10.87
CA GLU A 193 16.11 -9.35 -11.91
C GLU A 193 16.15 -7.92 -11.35
N LEU A 194 15.49 -7.68 -10.20
CA LEU A 194 15.54 -6.39 -9.55
C LEU A 194 16.96 -6.05 -9.08
N LEU A 195 17.68 -7.03 -8.54
CA LEU A 195 19.07 -6.86 -8.13
C LEU A 195 19.95 -6.54 -9.35
N LYS A 196 19.80 -7.27 -10.45
CA LYS A 196 20.53 -7.01 -11.69
C LYS A 196 20.24 -5.61 -12.23
N PHE A 197 18.98 -5.20 -12.29
CA PHE A 197 18.62 -3.83 -12.72
C PHE A 197 19.20 -2.77 -11.79
N THR A 198 19.24 -3.04 -10.48
CA THR A 198 19.86 -2.17 -9.48
C THR A 198 21.36 -2.02 -9.73
N ASP A 199 22.07 -3.13 -9.94
CA ASP A 199 23.51 -3.15 -10.18
C ASP A 199 23.87 -2.47 -11.52
N ASP A 200 23.16 -2.78 -12.59
CA ASP A 200 23.30 -2.12 -13.91
C ASP A 200 23.05 -0.61 -13.81
N SER A 201 22.08 -0.20 -12.99
CA SER A 201 21.77 1.23 -12.80
C SER A 201 22.81 1.94 -11.96
N ARG A 202 23.31 1.30 -10.91
CA ARG A 202 24.42 1.80 -10.08
C ARG A 202 25.70 1.94 -10.90
N ASP A 203 26.00 0.99 -11.78
CA ASP A 203 27.16 1.05 -12.66
C ASP A 203 27.02 2.18 -13.68
N SER A 204 25.82 2.40 -14.24
CA SER A 204 25.55 3.56 -15.11
C SER A 204 25.77 4.87 -14.36
N TRP A 205 25.28 5.00 -13.11
CA TRP A 205 25.57 6.17 -12.26
C TRP A 205 27.08 6.35 -12.04
N LYS A 206 27.80 5.30 -11.62
CA LYS A 206 29.26 5.34 -11.41
C LYS A 206 30.03 5.77 -12.66
N MET A 207 29.61 5.34 -13.83
CA MET A 207 30.21 5.79 -15.09
C MET A 207 30.05 7.29 -15.32
N ARG A 208 28.94 7.90 -14.88
CA ARG A 208 28.74 9.36 -14.91
C ARG A 208 29.69 10.11 -13.98
N LEU A 209 30.14 9.46 -12.91
CA LEU A 209 31.05 10.05 -11.93
C LEU A 209 32.52 10.01 -12.37
N VAL A 210 32.90 9.15 -13.31
CA VAL A 210 34.29 8.96 -13.73
C VAL A 210 35.01 10.30 -14.08
N PRO A 211 34.40 11.19 -14.88
CA PRO A 211 35.05 12.46 -15.26
C PRO A 211 35.06 13.53 -14.16
N LEU A 212 34.37 13.31 -13.02
CA LEU A 212 34.25 14.32 -11.98
C LEU A 212 35.44 14.33 -11.03
N PRO A 213 35.82 15.51 -10.43
CA PRO A 213 36.73 15.57 -9.30
C PRO A 213 36.35 14.65 -8.15
N LYS A 214 37.30 14.27 -7.30
CA LYS A 214 37.03 13.34 -6.18
C LYS A 214 36.09 13.92 -5.12
N ASP A 215 36.13 15.20 -4.94
CA ASP A 215 35.37 16.02 -4.00
C ASP A 215 34.08 16.60 -4.61
N ASP A 216 33.76 16.23 -5.83
CA ASP A 216 32.55 16.69 -6.50
C ASP A 216 31.28 16.25 -5.74
N PRO A 217 30.34 17.16 -5.45
CA PRO A 217 29.12 16.82 -4.67
C PRO A 217 28.26 15.76 -5.31
N ALA A 218 28.28 15.58 -6.63
CA ALA A 218 27.54 14.54 -7.33
C ALA A 218 28.10 13.13 -7.10
N ARG A 219 29.30 13.00 -6.49
CA ARG A 219 29.86 11.72 -6.07
C ARG A 219 29.31 11.20 -4.73
N PHE A 220 28.58 12.04 -4.02
CA PHE A 220 28.11 11.76 -2.66
C PHE A 220 29.22 11.25 -1.72
N PRO A 221 30.29 12.02 -1.54
CA PRO A 221 31.50 11.55 -0.86
C PRO A 221 31.29 11.21 0.61
N LEU A 222 30.21 11.70 1.24
CA LEU A 222 29.86 11.46 2.62
C LEU A 222 28.87 10.32 2.82
N GLY A 223 28.24 9.85 1.75
CA GLY A 223 27.25 8.79 1.79
C GLY A 223 26.03 9.11 0.94
N HIS A 224 25.20 8.10 0.76
CA HIS A 224 23.99 8.21 -0.07
C HIS A 224 23.01 7.09 0.28
N TYR A 225 21.79 7.23 -0.20
CA TYR A 225 20.87 6.09 -0.26
C TYR A 225 20.47 5.85 -1.71
N GLU A 226 20.25 4.59 -2.01
CA GLU A 226 19.65 4.16 -3.27
C GLU A 226 18.39 3.36 -3.01
N GLN A 227 17.48 3.43 -3.95
CA GLN A 227 16.23 2.72 -3.93
C GLN A 227 15.90 2.20 -5.31
N SER A 228 15.43 0.97 -5.37
CA SER A 228 14.93 0.36 -6.59
C SER A 228 13.60 -0.33 -6.33
N SER A 229 12.74 -0.34 -7.33
CA SER A 229 11.47 -1.01 -7.28
C SER A 229 11.12 -1.67 -8.60
N GLN A 230 10.27 -2.69 -8.50
CA GLN A 230 9.70 -3.41 -9.64
C GLN A 230 8.19 -3.53 -9.42
N ILE A 231 7.41 -3.13 -10.42
CA ILE A 231 5.96 -3.35 -10.48
C ILE A 231 5.76 -4.74 -11.08
N LEU A 232 5.18 -5.65 -10.31
CA LEU A 232 5.09 -7.07 -10.64
C LEU A 232 3.79 -7.41 -11.36
N GLY A 233 3.85 -8.39 -12.27
CA GLY A 233 2.67 -8.97 -12.91
C GLY A 233 1.91 -8.02 -13.83
N VAL A 234 2.58 -7.04 -14.41
CA VAL A 234 1.99 -6.05 -15.29
C VAL A 234 2.54 -6.16 -16.71
N GLU A 235 1.73 -5.75 -17.69
CA GLU A 235 2.18 -5.61 -19.06
C GLU A 235 3.09 -4.38 -19.19
N PRO A 236 4.21 -4.48 -19.89
CA PRO A 236 5.09 -3.34 -20.10
C PRO A 236 4.41 -2.16 -20.77
N ALA A 237 4.82 -0.95 -20.43
CA ALA A 237 4.42 0.23 -21.19
C ALA A 237 4.81 0.06 -22.69
N SER A 238 3.99 0.59 -23.60
CA SER A 238 4.16 0.42 -25.06
C SER A 238 5.43 1.09 -25.63
N GLY A 239 6.38 1.41 -24.79
CA GLY A 239 7.70 1.99 -25.10
C GLY A 239 8.06 3.16 -24.19
N LEU A 240 9.25 3.73 -24.42
CA LEU A 240 9.81 4.78 -23.56
C LEU A 240 8.95 6.06 -23.51
N ARG A 241 8.25 6.39 -24.58
CA ARG A 241 7.36 7.56 -24.59
C ARG A 241 6.16 7.38 -23.66
N SER A 242 5.51 6.22 -23.75
CA SER A 242 4.39 5.87 -22.86
C SER A 242 4.84 5.81 -21.41
N LEU A 243 6.01 5.23 -21.13
CA LEU A 243 6.60 5.24 -19.81
C LEU A 243 6.82 6.68 -19.31
N LEU A 244 7.39 7.58 -20.12
CA LEU A 244 7.62 8.98 -19.73
C LEU A 244 6.30 9.70 -19.39
N GLU A 245 5.24 9.44 -20.15
CA GLU A 245 3.91 9.97 -19.87
C GLU A 245 3.34 9.44 -18.54
N ASN A 246 3.55 8.15 -18.24
CA ASN A 246 3.16 7.57 -16.96
C ASN A 246 3.95 8.15 -15.80
N LEU A 247 5.27 8.33 -15.95
CA LEU A 247 6.11 8.99 -14.94
C LEU A 247 5.66 10.43 -14.66
N ARG A 248 5.30 11.19 -15.69
CA ARG A 248 4.73 12.55 -15.54
C ARG A 248 3.43 12.54 -14.75
N LYS A 249 2.50 11.66 -15.09
CA LYS A 249 1.23 11.52 -14.35
C LYS A 249 1.47 11.16 -12.88
N ALA A 250 2.39 10.23 -12.59
CA ALA A 250 2.73 9.86 -11.22
C ALA A 250 3.35 11.03 -10.43
N SER A 251 4.06 11.95 -11.11
CA SER A 251 4.70 13.13 -10.51
C SER A 251 3.80 14.35 -10.32
N GLU A 252 2.54 14.31 -10.78
CA GLU A 252 1.57 15.41 -10.60
C GLU A 252 1.28 15.66 -9.12
N VAL A 253 1.29 14.61 -8.29
CA VAL A 253 1.10 14.72 -6.84
C VAL A 253 2.46 14.92 -6.18
N ARG A 254 2.76 16.16 -5.82
CA ARG A 254 3.96 16.52 -5.07
C ARG A 254 3.63 16.60 -3.58
N LEU A 255 4.40 15.87 -2.79
CA LEU A 255 4.23 15.81 -1.33
C LEU A 255 5.31 16.62 -0.61
N THR A 256 6.53 16.62 -1.16
CA THR A 256 7.65 17.46 -0.70
C THR A 256 8.15 18.36 -1.83
N GLY A 257 9.02 19.31 -1.55
CA GLY A 257 9.52 20.25 -2.55
C GLY A 257 10.38 19.58 -3.64
N TRP A 258 11.20 18.61 -3.27
CA TRP A 258 12.07 17.85 -4.16
C TRP A 258 11.77 16.35 -4.01
N GLY A 259 10.77 15.90 -4.77
CA GLY A 259 10.25 14.52 -4.72
C GLY A 259 11.16 13.49 -5.40
N PRO A 260 10.77 12.21 -5.38
CA PRO A 260 11.48 11.14 -6.07
C PRO A 260 11.30 11.24 -7.60
N PHE A 261 12.23 10.65 -8.35
CA PHE A 261 12.20 10.58 -9.82
C PHE A 261 11.94 11.94 -10.47
N VAL A 262 12.66 12.95 -10.02
CA VAL A 262 12.47 14.34 -10.43
C VAL A 262 12.52 14.47 -11.96
N LEU A 263 11.50 15.10 -12.54
CA LEU A 263 11.35 15.35 -13.96
C LEU A 263 11.58 16.84 -14.25
N LEU A 264 12.76 17.18 -14.74
CA LEU A 264 13.10 18.52 -15.19
C LEU A 264 13.10 18.57 -16.72
N GLU A 265 12.34 19.48 -17.30
CA GLU A 265 12.16 19.53 -18.76
C GLU A 265 13.26 20.36 -19.48
N ARG A 266 14.42 20.50 -18.90
CA ARG A 266 15.54 21.24 -19.50
C ARG A 266 16.76 20.35 -19.76
N LYS A 267 17.41 20.55 -20.89
CA LYS A 267 18.69 19.87 -21.17
C LYS A 267 19.84 20.60 -20.42
N PRO A 268 20.86 19.84 -19.97
CA PRO A 268 21.08 18.40 -20.16
C PRO A 268 20.51 17.50 -19.06
N ILE A 269 19.80 18.05 -18.07
CA ILE A 269 19.35 17.35 -16.86
C ILE A 269 17.94 16.75 -16.96
N GLY A 270 17.29 16.89 -18.11
CA GLY A 270 15.98 16.26 -18.36
C GLY A 270 16.11 14.79 -18.74
N PRO A 271 14.97 14.06 -18.71
CA PRO A 271 14.95 12.66 -19.08
C PRO A 271 15.41 12.41 -20.51
N VAL A 272 16.30 11.43 -20.69
CA VAL A 272 16.80 11.00 -21.99
C VAL A 272 16.65 9.49 -22.17
N PRO A 273 16.40 9.00 -23.38
CA PRO A 273 16.41 7.56 -23.67
C PRO A 273 17.86 7.07 -23.73
N VAL A 274 18.17 5.99 -23.00
CA VAL A 274 19.47 5.30 -23.01
C VAL A 274 19.19 3.80 -23.18
N GLY A 275 19.29 3.32 -24.41
CA GLY A 275 18.88 1.95 -24.76
C GLY A 275 17.40 1.74 -24.45
N GLU A 276 17.09 0.79 -23.61
CA GLU A 276 15.72 0.40 -23.23
C GLU A 276 15.21 1.14 -21.96
N VAL A 277 15.94 2.11 -21.43
CA VAL A 277 15.57 2.86 -20.24
C VAL A 277 15.43 4.35 -20.49
N ILE A 278 14.67 5.02 -19.64
CA ILE A 278 14.74 6.47 -19.45
C ILE A 278 15.72 6.73 -18.31
N GLU A 279 16.63 7.68 -18.53
CA GLU A 279 17.65 8.05 -17.55
C GLU A 279 17.64 9.57 -17.32
N THR A 280 17.85 9.99 -16.10
CA THR A 280 18.06 11.39 -15.72
C THR A 280 19.27 11.50 -14.79
N TRP A 281 20.11 12.48 -15.04
CA TRP A 281 21.19 12.82 -14.13
C TRP A 281 21.26 14.33 -13.90
N VAL A 282 20.82 14.77 -12.74
CA VAL A 282 20.79 16.19 -12.36
C VAL A 282 22.19 16.70 -12.03
N GLY A 283 23.09 15.84 -11.55
CA GLY A 283 24.47 16.14 -11.19
C GLY A 283 25.42 16.41 -12.36
N THR A 284 24.94 16.75 -13.55
CA THR A 284 25.82 16.97 -14.71
C THR A 284 26.78 18.14 -14.52
N PRO A 285 28.05 18.05 -15.00
CA PRO A 285 29.04 19.15 -14.87
C PRO A 285 28.60 20.47 -15.49
N SER A 286 27.68 20.44 -16.44
CA SER A 286 27.16 21.66 -17.09
C SER A 286 26.15 22.42 -16.23
N GLU A 287 25.65 21.83 -15.13
CA GLU A 287 24.71 22.46 -14.22
C GLU A 287 25.46 23.35 -13.21
N LYS A 288 25.43 24.66 -13.38
CA LYS A 288 26.19 25.63 -12.57
C LYS A 288 25.68 25.78 -11.14
N ALA A 289 24.38 25.53 -10.91
CA ALA A 289 23.74 25.70 -9.61
C ALA A 289 23.54 24.38 -8.85
N ARG A 290 24.26 23.31 -9.25
CA ARG A 290 24.14 22.03 -8.60
C ARG A 290 24.70 22.05 -7.17
N ASP A 291 24.00 21.48 -6.27
CA ASP A 291 24.49 21.08 -4.95
C ASP A 291 24.24 19.58 -4.73
N GLY A 292 24.86 19.01 -3.72
CA GLY A 292 24.77 17.57 -3.47
C GLY A 292 23.33 17.08 -3.21
N ARG A 293 22.46 17.90 -2.63
CA ARG A 293 21.05 17.56 -2.37
C ARG A 293 20.25 17.33 -3.64
N HIS A 294 20.67 17.95 -4.74
CA HIS A 294 19.95 17.98 -6.01
C HIS A 294 20.75 17.33 -7.15
N CYS A 295 21.67 16.42 -6.83
CA CYS A 295 22.47 15.68 -7.81
C CYS A 295 21.89 14.29 -8.11
N ASP A 296 20.58 14.13 -8.07
CA ASP A 296 19.88 12.85 -8.23
C ASP A 296 20.22 12.19 -9.56
N PHE A 297 20.34 10.86 -9.51
CA PHE A 297 20.37 10.02 -10.69
C PHE A 297 19.27 8.98 -10.58
N TRP A 298 18.48 8.83 -11.64
CA TRP A 298 17.45 7.81 -11.68
C TRP A 298 17.30 7.17 -13.06
N ARG A 299 16.77 5.97 -13.07
CA ARG A 299 16.44 5.19 -14.27
C ARG A 299 15.07 4.54 -14.14
N ALA A 300 14.38 4.40 -15.28
CA ALA A 300 13.12 3.69 -15.38
C ALA A 300 13.06 2.86 -16.66
N ARG A 301 12.49 1.64 -16.58
CA ARG A 301 12.30 0.71 -17.69
C ARG A 301 10.81 0.45 -17.95
N PRO A 302 10.37 0.25 -19.21
CA PRO A 302 8.95 0.09 -19.54
C PRO A 302 8.22 -1.05 -18.82
N ASP A 303 8.91 -2.08 -18.37
CA ASP A 303 8.38 -3.22 -17.64
C ASP A 303 8.32 -3.01 -16.12
N GLY A 304 8.31 -1.74 -15.68
CA GLY A 304 8.02 -1.36 -14.31
C GLY A 304 9.21 -1.31 -13.36
N PHE A 305 10.45 -1.37 -13.87
CA PHE A 305 11.64 -1.20 -13.03
C PHE A 305 12.01 0.27 -12.87
N LEU A 306 12.34 0.65 -11.63
CA LEU A 306 12.79 1.99 -11.27
C LEU A 306 14.01 1.90 -10.36
N TYR A 307 14.92 2.86 -10.51
CA TYR A 307 16.10 3.03 -9.66
C TYR A 307 16.36 4.51 -9.45
N GLU A 308 16.71 4.90 -8.23
CA GLU A 308 17.14 6.26 -7.88
C GLU A 308 18.23 6.21 -6.83
N VAL A 309 19.20 7.10 -6.93
CA VAL A 309 20.25 7.33 -5.93
C VAL A 309 20.33 8.81 -5.58
N ARG A 310 20.45 9.12 -4.28
CA ARG A 310 20.44 10.46 -3.71
C ARG A 310 21.37 10.57 -2.51
N SER A 311 21.90 11.78 -2.29
CA SER A 311 22.64 12.13 -1.07
C SER A 311 21.69 12.24 0.14
N TYR A 312 22.28 12.36 1.33
CA TYR A 312 21.56 12.71 2.55
C TYR A 312 21.34 14.20 2.64
N ASP A 313 20.11 14.63 2.91
CA ASP A 313 19.78 16.05 3.11
C ASP A 313 20.52 16.65 4.32
N GLU A 314 20.82 15.81 5.30
CA GLU A 314 21.51 16.13 6.54
C GLU A 314 22.94 16.66 6.31
N ASP A 315 23.57 16.24 5.24
CA ASP A 315 24.93 16.65 4.88
C ASP A 315 25.00 18.09 4.31
N PHE A 316 23.86 18.70 4.08
CA PHE A 316 23.73 20.04 3.48
C PHE A 316 22.94 21.02 4.35
N THR A 317 22.78 20.74 5.64
CA THR A 317 22.14 21.64 6.61
C THR A 317 23.18 22.29 7.52
N GLU A 318 22.90 23.52 7.97
CA GLU A 318 23.70 24.18 9.00
C GLU A 318 23.46 23.61 10.42
N LYS A 319 22.51 22.68 10.57
CA LYS A 319 22.12 22.10 11.87
C LYS A 319 23.01 20.96 12.35
N ALA A 320 23.83 20.41 11.48
CA ALA A 320 24.78 19.33 11.78
C ALA A 320 26.03 19.47 10.92
N GLU A 321 27.15 18.95 11.43
CA GLU A 321 28.35 18.79 10.64
C GLU A 321 28.12 17.72 9.56
N PRO A 322 28.48 17.97 8.29
CA PRO A 322 28.32 16.99 7.21
C PRO A 322 28.97 15.65 7.53
N GLY A 323 28.31 14.56 7.22
CA GLY A 323 28.80 13.20 7.45
C GLY A 323 28.59 12.67 8.86
N THR A 324 27.98 13.45 9.78
CA THR A 324 27.88 13.07 11.21
C THR A 324 26.49 12.59 11.66
N SER A 325 25.47 12.91 10.89
CA SER A 325 24.08 12.66 11.35
C SER A 325 23.19 12.03 10.28
N ILE A 326 22.15 11.33 10.73
CA ILE A 326 20.95 10.97 9.99
C ILE A 326 19.77 11.47 10.81
N ASP A 327 18.83 12.17 10.19
CA ASP A 327 17.63 12.66 10.89
C ASP A 327 16.63 11.55 11.15
N LEU A 328 16.01 11.58 12.32
CA LEU A 328 15.03 10.58 12.76
C LEU A 328 13.82 10.47 11.82
N THR A 329 13.47 11.53 11.09
CA THR A 329 12.25 11.62 10.28
C THR A 329 12.50 11.53 8.78
N MET A 330 13.68 11.92 8.31
CA MET A 330 13.99 11.97 6.87
C MET A 330 13.85 10.61 6.16
N PRO A 331 14.28 9.46 6.72
CA PRO A 331 14.04 8.18 6.06
C PRO A 331 12.54 7.88 5.88
N VAL A 332 11.69 8.25 6.85
CA VAL A 332 10.22 8.10 6.73
C VAL A 332 9.68 8.97 5.60
N TRP A 333 10.14 10.21 5.47
CA TRP A 333 9.71 11.14 4.43
C TRP A 333 10.14 10.67 3.05
N ARG A 334 11.43 10.42 2.86
CA ARG A 334 12.01 10.09 1.55
C ARG A 334 11.50 8.75 1.02
N ILE A 335 11.51 7.72 1.83
CA ILE A 335 11.03 6.39 1.42
C ILE A 335 9.51 6.38 1.32
N GLY A 336 8.80 7.05 2.24
CA GLY A 336 7.34 7.15 2.19
C GLY A 336 6.83 7.86 0.94
N GLU A 337 7.46 8.96 0.54
CA GLU A 337 7.13 9.67 -0.70
C GLU A 337 7.40 8.82 -1.94
N THR A 338 8.53 8.11 -1.96
CA THR A 338 8.86 7.21 -3.07
C THR A 338 7.88 6.06 -3.18
N LEU A 339 7.53 5.41 -2.08
CA LEU A 339 6.54 4.33 -2.09
C LEU A 339 5.20 4.81 -2.63
N LEU A 340 4.73 5.99 -2.22
CA LEU A 340 3.49 6.57 -2.75
C LEU A 340 3.60 6.94 -4.24
N TYR A 341 4.75 7.43 -4.70
CA TYR A 341 5.00 7.68 -6.10
C TYR A 341 4.92 6.38 -6.92
N VAL A 342 5.64 5.33 -6.47
CA VAL A 342 5.65 4.04 -7.14
C VAL A 342 4.28 3.38 -7.13
N ALA A 343 3.51 3.50 -6.04
CA ALA A 343 2.14 2.98 -5.98
C ALA A 343 1.23 3.68 -6.99
N ARG A 344 1.29 5.02 -7.10
CA ARG A 344 0.55 5.76 -8.13
C ARG A 344 0.97 5.38 -9.56
N LEU A 345 2.26 5.22 -9.80
CA LEU A 345 2.76 4.75 -11.08
C LEU A 345 2.25 3.35 -11.39
N ALA A 346 2.28 2.44 -10.43
CA ALA A 346 1.80 1.07 -10.56
C ALA A 346 0.32 1.01 -10.97
N ARG A 347 -0.51 1.90 -10.44
CA ARG A 347 -1.93 2.04 -10.83
C ARG A 347 -2.13 2.39 -12.32
N LEU A 348 -1.14 2.94 -12.98
CA LEU A 348 -1.20 3.21 -14.43
C LEU A 348 -0.87 1.98 -15.27
N PHE A 349 -0.31 0.93 -14.67
CA PHE A 349 -0.03 -0.35 -15.31
C PHE A 349 -1.10 -1.41 -15.03
N GLY A 350 -1.84 -1.30 -13.92
CA GLY A 350 -2.85 -2.28 -13.53
C GLY A 350 -3.72 -1.79 -12.37
N GLU A 351 -4.74 -2.55 -12.02
CA GLU A 351 -5.72 -2.15 -11.01
C GLU A 351 -5.12 -2.12 -9.59
N ASP A 352 -4.36 -3.16 -9.20
CA ASP A 352 -3.70 -3.24 -7.89
C ASP A 352 -2.42 -4.09 -7.96
N PRO A 353 -1.38 -3.64 -8.71
CA PRO A 353 -0.15 -4.38 -8.85
C PRO A 353 0.60 -4.53 -7.54
N GLU A 354 1.36 -5.59 -7.44
CA GLU A 354 2.32 -5.79 -6.37
C GLU A 354 3.64 -5.07 -6.69
N ILE A 355 4.28 -4.51 -5.69
CA ILE A 355 5.51 -3.74 -5.81
C ILE A 355 6.57 -4.37 -4.94
N SER A 356 7.69 -4.78 -5.54
CA SER A 356 8.90 -5.18 -4.83
C SER A 356 9.83 -3.98 -4.70
N VAL A 357 10.42 -3.77 -3.52
CA VAL A 357 11.33 -2.66 -3.27
C VAL A 357 12.60 -3.13 -2.58
N ARG A 358 13.72 -2.46 -2.93
CA ARG A 358 15.02 -2.61 -2.30
C ARG A 358 15.57 -1.23 -2.02
N ILE A 359 16.15 -1.06 -0.83
CA ILE A 359 16.70 0.21 -0.37
C ILE A 359 18.06 -0.10 0.25
N GLN A 360 19.04 0.72 -0.02
CA GLN A 360 20.36 0.64 0.58
C GLN A 360 20.80 2.02 1.02
N TYR A 361 21.31 2.11 2.24
CA TYR A 361 21.94 3.29 2.81
C TYR A 361 23.43 3.00 2.98
N ASP A 362 24.29 3.86 2.48
CA ASP A 362 25.75 3.74 2.50
C ASP A 362 26.41 4.94 3.16
N GLY A 363 27.57 4.76 3.78
CA GLY A 363 28.28 5.81 4.50
C GLY A 363 27.66 6.12 5.87
N LEU A 364 27.10 5.11 6.55
CA LEU A 364 26.39 5.26 7.83
C LEU A 364 27.32 5.17 9.04
N LYS A 365 28.47 4.53 8.91
CA LYS A 365 29.36 4.25 10.05
C LYS A 365 29.82 5.54 10.70
N GLY A 366 29.60 5.63 12.03
CA GLY A 366 29.97 6.79 12.84
C GLY A 366 28.94 7.94 12.80
N ARG A 367 27.89 7.85 11.95
CA ARG A 367 26.78 8.80 12.00
C ARG A 367 25.91 8.55 13.21
N ARG A 368 25.24 9.59 13.70
CA ARG A 368 24.33 9.55 14.84
C ARG A 368 22.91 9.85 14.41
N MET A 369 21.96 9.14 15.00
CA MET A 369 20.55 9.46 14.85
C MET A 369 20.22 10.74 15.59
N SER A 370 19.71 11.75 14.91
CA SER A 370 19.45 13.10 15.42
C SER A 370 18.04 13.58 15.06
N ALA A 371 17.52 14.54 15.77
CA ALA A 371 16.26 15.21 15.44
C ALA A 371 16.57 16.61 14.89
N LEU A 372 17.09 16.68 13.67
CA LEU A 372 17.55 17.93 13.07
C LEU A 372 16.41 18.82 12.56
N PHE A 373 15.36 18.19 12.04
CA PHE A 373 14.24 18.87 11.39
C PHE A 373 12.96 18.84 12.24
N ASP A 374 13.05 18.29 13.45
CA ASP A 374 11.93 18.21 14.40
C ASP A 374 12.37 18.78 15.77
N SER A 375 11.39 19.20 16.59
CA SER A 375 11.60 19.66 17.96
C SER A 375 11.70 18.52 18.98
N ARG A 376 11.78 17.27 18.54
CA ARG A 376 11.90 16.11 19.43
C ARG A 376 13.26 16.05 20.08
N TYR A 377 13.25 15.67 21.34
CA TYR A 377 14.47 15.40 22.09
C TYR A 377 14.78 13.90 22.10
N LEU A 378 15.98 13.53 21.69
CA LEU A 378 16.51 12.18 21.85
C LEU A 378 17.26 12.12 23.17
N SER A 379 16.90 11.20 24.05
CA SER A 379 17.44 11.09 25.42
C SER A 379 18.92 10.74 25.49
N TYR A 380 19.47 10.19 24.42
CA TYR A 380 20.90 9.91 24.23
C TYR A 380 21.23 9.79 22.73
N GLU A 381 22.51 9.98 22.42
CA GLU A 381 23.03 9.82 21.09
C GLU A 381 23.03 8.34 20.70
N ARG A 382 22.64 8.06 19.44
CA ARG A 382 22.55 6.72 18.87
C ARG A 382 23.44 6.65 17.65
N GLU A 383 24.56 5.94 17.77
CA GLU A 383 25.57 5.84 16.72
C GLU A 383 25.36 4.59 15.88
N CYS A 384 25.67 4.69 14.58
CA CYS A 384 25.66 3.56 13.65
C CYS A 384 27.07 2.94 13.56
N PHE A 385 27.18 1.64 13.78
CA PHE A 385 28.45 0.91 13.75
C PHE A 385 28.72 0.18 12.42
N VAL A 386 27.74 0.16 11.51
CA VAL A 386 27.87 -0.46 10.19
C VAL A 386 27.86 0.60 9.09
N ASP A 387 28.58 0.35 8.02
CA ASP A 387 28.67 1.32 6.91
C ASP A 387 27.45 1.26 6.00
N THR A 388 26.92 0.08 5.79
CA THR A 388 25.81 -0.19 4.86
C THR A 388 24.67 -0.89 5.54
N VAL A 389 23.45 -0.41 5.31
CA VAL A 389 22.20 -1.11 5.69
C VAL A 389 21.35 -1.35 4.45
N LYS A 390 20.89 -2.60 4.29
CA LYS A 390 20.02 -3.02 3.18
C LYS A 390 18.65 -3.42 3.73
N MET A 391 17.62 -2.98 3.02
CA MET A 391 16.23 -3.25 3.34
C MET A 391 15.52 -3.70 2.08
N GLN A 392 14.54 -4.58 2.22
CA GLN A 392 13.71 -5.01 1.11
C GLN A 392 12.31 -5.36 1.61
N GLY A 393 11.33 -5.22 0.74
CA GLY A 393 9.95 -5.53 1.06
C GLY A 393 9.11 -5.68 -0.20
N GLN A 394 7.89 -6.13 -0.02
CA GLN A 394 6.91 -6.31 -1.07
C GLN A 394 5.53 -5.97 -0.54
N ALA A 395 4.76 -5.20 -1.30
CA ALA A 395 3.40 -4.82 -0.94
C ALA A 395 2.59 -4.44 -2.19
N ARG A 396 1.28 -4.61 -2.14
CA ARG A 396 0.36 -4.12 -3.17
C ARG A 396 0.26 -2.59 -3.13
N ALA A 397 -0.04 -1.99 -4.28
CA ALA A 397 -0.22 -0.54 -4.38
C ALA A 397 -1.27 -0.02 -3.41
N SER A 398 -2.41 -0.71 -3.25
CA SER A 398 -3.45 -0.38 -2.28
C SER A 398 -2.94 -0.37 -0.83
N ILE A 399 -2.15 -1.37 -0.45
CA ILE A 399 -1.59 -1.46 0.91
C ILE A 399 -0.62 -0.31 1.19
N ILE A 400 0.19 0.08 0.20
CA ILE A 400 1.09 1.24 0.33
C ILE A 400 0.28 2.53 0.50
N GLU A 401 -0.81 2.71 -0.26
CA GLU A 401 -1.65 3.91 -0.19
C GLU A 401 -2.42 4.03 1.14
N ASP A 402 -2.99 2.91 1.62
CA ASP A 402 -3.88 2.88 2.77
C ASP A 402 -3.15 2.69 4.11
N ASN A 403 -2.08 1.88 4.13
CA ASN A 403 -1.38 1.47 5.35
C ASN A 403 0.12 1.83 5.32
N LEU A 404 0.46 2.98 4.72
CA LEU A 404 1.85 3.40 4.53
C LEU A 404 2.67 3.38 5.83
N ALA A 405 2.07 3.69 6.98
CA ALA A 405 2.77 3.70 8.25
C ALA A 405 3.27 2.31 8.66
N GLU A 406 2.46 1.28 8.48
CA GLU A 406 2.82 -0.10 8.80
C GLU A 406 3.88 -0.63 7.85
N VAL A 407 3.74 -0.31 6.55
CA VAL A 407 4.74 -0.66 5.52
C VAL A 407 6.09 -0.04 5.86
N LEU A 408 6.13 1.25 6.20
CA LEU A 408 7.36 1.96 6.54
C LEU A 408 7.98 1.46 7.84
N VAL A 409 7.19 1.19 8.88
CA VAL A 409 7.70 0.64 10.15
C VAL A 409 8.37 -0.72 9.91
N SER A 410 7.76 -1.58 9.11
CA SER A 410 8.33 -2.88 8.78
C SER A 410 9.60 -2.75 7.94
N LEU A 411 9.55 -1.93 6.90
CA LEU A 411 10.62 -1.79 5.90
C LEU A 411 11.85 -1.08 6.47
N LEU A 412 11.66 -0.01 7.26
CA LEU A 412 12.76 0.81 7.78
C LEU A 412 13.35 0.30 9.09
N ARG A 413 12.73 -0.69 9.75
CA ARG A 413 13.23 -1.23 11.02
C ARG A 413 14.73 -1.55 11.01
N PRO A 414 15.29 -2.25 10.00
CA PRO A 414 16.74 -2.56 10.00
C PRO A 414 17.63 -1.32 10.03
N LEU A 415 17.20 -0.21 9.40
CA LEU A 415 17.93 1.04 9.43
C LEU A 415 17.97 1.63 10.85
N TYR A 416 16.81 1.69 11.52
CA TYR A 416 16.73 2.24 12.87
C TYR A 416 17.42 1.35 13.91
N ASP A 417 17.34 0.03 13.75
CA ASP A 417 18.05 -0.93 14.59
C ASP A 417 19.57 -0.76 14.48
N ALA A 418 20.09 -0.37 13.31
CA ALA A 418 21.52 -0.11 13.11
C ALA A 418 22.04 1.12 13.88
N PHE A 419 21.15 2.02 14.31
CA PHE A 419 21.46 3.18 15.16
C PHE A 419 21.15 2.88 16.63
N ASP A 420 21.76 1.87 17.18
CA ASP A 420 21.60 1.46 18.59
C ASP A 420 20.11 1.34 18.98
N PHE A 421 19.36 0.59 18.16
CA PHE A 421 17.92 0.35 18.32
C PHE A 421 17.08 1.64 18.48
N ALA A 422 17.32 2.62 17.60
CA ALA A 422 16.55 3.86 17.59
C ALA A 422 15.03 3.58 17.47
N PRO A 423 14.19 4.23 18.28
CA PRO A 423 12.77 3.92 18.33
C PRO A 423 12.07 4.37 17.06
N LEU A 424 11.58 3.43 16.26
CA LEU A 424 10.67 3.66 15.13
C LEU A 424 9.26 3.26 15.55
N SER A 425 8.49 4.19 16.10
CA SER A 425 7.13 3.89 16.54
C SER A 425 6.11 4.14 15.43
N PRO A 426 5.05 3.29 15.29
CA PRO A 426 3.96 3.53 14.33
C PRO A 426 3.31 4.91 14.48
N THR A 427 3.18 5.39 15.72
CA THR A 427 2.61 6.72 16.01
C THR A 427 3.48 7.86 15.47
N MET A 428 4.80 7.73 15.57
CA MET A 428 5.73 8.70 15.00
C MET A 428 5.61 8.70 13.48
N VAL A 429 5.69 7.52 12.86
CA VAL A 429 5.59 7.36 11.40
C VAL A 429 4.27 7.93 10.88
N SER A 430 3.13 7.62 11.51
CA SER A 430 1.82 8.16 11.12
C SER A 430 1.76 9.69 11.21
N LYS A 431 2.38 10.29 12.23
CA LYS A 431 2.45 11.76 12.36
C LYS A 431 3.29 12.38 11.24
N GLU A 432 4.42 11.76 10.89
CA GLU A 432 5.28 12.26 9.81
C GLU A 432 4.59 12.12 8.45
N ILE A 433 3.92 11.00 8.19
CA ILE A 433 3.10 10.82 6.98
C ILE A 433 2.03 11.92 6.87
N ALA A 434 1.34 12.23 7.96
CA ALA A 434 0.35 13.30 7.98
C ALA A 434 0.95 14.70 7.67
N LYS A 435 2.19 14.96 8.13
CA LYS A 435 2.89 16.21 7.83
C LYS A 435 3.17 16.34 6.34
N PHE A 436 3.84 15.36 5.71
CA PHE A 436 4.20 15.49 4.30
C PHE A 436 2.98 15.37 3.36
N ARG A 437 1.96 14.60 3.70
CA ARG A 437 0.69 14.58 2.93
C ARG A 437 -0.06 15.92 2.96
N ASN A 438 0.12 16.71 4.01
CA ASN A 438 -0.50 18.02 4.17
C ASN A 438 0.43 19.18 3.77
N ASN A 439 1.57 18.92 3.11
CA ASN A 439 2.59 19.93 2.75
C ASN A 439 3.04 20.80 3.94
N ARG A 440 3.17 20.20 5.13
CA ARG A 440 3.66 20.84 6.36
C ARG A 440 5.08 20.35 6.68
N TYR A 441 6.04 20.76 5.88
CA TYR A 441 7.47 20.48 6.05
C TYR A 441 8.24 21.72 6.44
#